data_14a5682c50f00b3eddc8406677d5457e
#
_entry.id   14a5682c50f00b3eddc8406677d5457e
#
_cell.length_a   1.000
_cell.length_b   1.000
_cell.length_c   1.000
_cell.angle_alpha   90.00
_cell.angle_beta   90.00
_cell.angle_gamma   90.00
#
_symmetry.space_group_name_H-M   'P 1'
#
loop_
_entity.id
_entity.type
_entity.pdbx_description
1 polymer ?
#
loop_
_entity_poly.entity_id
_entity_poly.type
_entity_poly.pdbx_seq_one_letter_code
_entity_poly.pdbx_strand_id
1 'polypeptide(L)'
;MVTVMIITDSIKSNEFIAGSVIGGFENSICVISTPDVFESERIIKSQAYDIDLFFVQVKMKKLGGNKIAETIRSCKKYRNTPILFITPINHNTVGFSELATYHGYKKQNYISTPIQRIDIQGKVGLYLDKIIEEASAKSKHERVIFIEHSNGESFIEVKNILFAEVYNKNLTIYTKRGSYSVKRMSLDNIINQVDDLYLVRCHKSFAINVNEVVELIPAQRRNWTAVLKSGIQCPVSQTFYNTIKSKLIEVMTK
;
A
#
# COMPACT_ATOMS: atom_id res chain seq x y z
N MET A 1 4.40 5.45 11.31
CA MET A 1 5.20 6.70 11.22
C MET A 1 6.00 6.60 9.94
N VAL A 2 5.90 7.58 9.04
CA VAL A 2 6.61 7.59 7.75
C VAL A 2 8.01 8.19 7.94
N THR A 3 9.01 7.54 7.38
CA THR A 3 10.40 8.00 7.49
C THR A 3 10.84 8.65 6.18
N VAL A 4 11.26 9.91 6.28
CA VAL A 4 11.74 10.71 5.15
C VAL A 4 13.24 10.96 5.31
N MET A 5 14.02 10.65 4.25
CA MET A 5 15.45 10.97 4.24
C MET A 5 15.73 12.14 3.32
N ILE A 6 16.45 13.16 3.83
CA ILE A 6 16.82 14.38 3.10
C ILE A 6 18.31 14.38 2.82
N ILE A 7 18.68 14.55 1.55
CA ILE A 7 20.05 14.50 1.06
C ILE A 7 20.37 15.78 0.29
N THR A 8 21.07 16.68 0.94
CA THR A 8 21.57 17.95 0.39
C THR A 8 22.98 18.22 0.89
N ASP A 9 23.74 19.06 0.21
CA ASP A 9 25.06 19.53 0.66
C ASP A 9 25.01 20.94 1.30
N SER A 10 23.82 21.45 1.55
CA SER A 10 23.56 22.75 2.17
C SER A 10 22.82 22.60 3.48
N ILE A 11 23.44 23.02 4.58
CA ILE A 11 22.79 23.02 5.92
C ILE A 11 21.48 23.80 5.88
N LYS A 12 21.46 25.00 5.28
CA LYS A 12 20.25 25.83 5.18
C LYS A 12 19.13 25.16 4.41
N SER A 13 19.45 24.50 3.28
CA SER A 13 18.46 23.76 2.50
C SER A 13 17.92 22.55 3.27
N ASN A 14 18.81 21.87 3.98
CA ASN A 14 18.47 20.72 4.80
C ASN A 14 17.48 21.09 5.91
N GLU A 15 17.80 22.12 6.70
CA GLU A 15 16.96 22.65 7.78
C GLU A 15 15.60 23.14 7.25
N PHE A 16 15.60 23.86 6.13
CA PHE A 16 14.38 24.37 5.51
C PHE A 16 13.44 23.24 5.06
N ILE A 17 13.99 22.22 4.40
CA ILE A 17 13.20 21.08 3.92
C ILE A 17 12.68 20.27 5.11
N ALA A 18 13.56 19.97 6.09
CA ALA A 18 13.18 19.23 7.30
C ALA A 18 12.07 19.96 8.07
N GLY A 19 12.24 21.27 8.31
CA GLY A 19 11.22 22.08 8.98
C GLY A 19 9.90 22.19 8.21
N SER A 20 9.97 22.19 6.86
CA SER A 20 8.77 22.21 6.01
C SER A 20 8.02 20.88 6.04
N VAL A 21 8.74 19.76 6.06
CA VAL A 21 8.18 18.42 6.17
C VAL A 21 7.55 18.21 7.55
N ILE A 22 8.29 18.49 8.62
CA ILE A 22 7.80 18.31 10.00
C ILE A 22 6.60 19.22 10.26
N GLY A 23 6.70 20.52 9.94
CA GLY A 23 5.63 21.49 10.24
C GLY A 23 4.33 21.31 9.44
N GLY A 24 4.32 20.42 8.42
CA GLY A 24 3.11 20.07 7.68
C GLY A 24 2.45 18.78 8.14
N PHE A 25 3.18 17.93 8.87
CA PHE A 25 2.75 16.56 9.18
C PHE A 25 3.20 16.12 10.58
N GLU A 26 2.98 16.98 11.59
CA GLU A 26 3.38 16.72 12.97
C GLU A 26 2.90 15.35 13.47
N ASN A 27 3.78 14.64 14.21
CA ASN A 27 3.57 13.30 14.77
C ASN A 27 3.41 12.14 13.76
N SER A 28 3.44 12.41 12.45
CA SER A 28 3.28 11.37 11.43
C SER A 28 4.57 11.03 10.70
N ILE A 29 5.59 11.90 10.80
CA ILE A 29 6.84 11.79 10.03
C ILE A 29 8.07 11.79 10.95
N CYS A 30 9.00 10.87 10.64
CA CYS A 30 10.38 10.90 11.13
C CYS A 30 11.29 11.41 10.01
N VAL A 31 12.18 12.35 10.31
CA VAL A 31 13.13 12.90 9.34
C VAL A 31 14.54 12.45 9.68
N ILE A 32 15.20 11.81 8.70
CA ILE A 32 16.64 11.52 8.73
C ILE A 32 17.32 12.52 7.79
N SER A 33 18.20 13.32 8.33
CA SER A 33 18.89 14.31 7.52
C SER A 33 20.33 14.51 7.96
N THR A 34 21.22 14.65 6.99
CA THR A 34 22.63 15.04 7.21
C THR A 34 23.10 15.89 6.03
N PRO A 35 23.86 16.97 6.28
CA PRO A 35 24.46 17.76 5.21
C PRO A 35 25.70 17.10 4.61
N ASP A 36 26.13 15.96 5.15
CA ASP A 36 27.23 15.16 4.59
C ASP A 36 26.68 14.08 3.65
N VAL A 37 26.90 14.30 2.36
CA VAL A 37 26.42 13.41 1.29
C VAL A 37 27.04 12.01 1.38
N PHE A 38 28.29 11.88 1.85
CA PHE A 38 28.95 10.58 2.05
C PHE A 38 28.35 9.83 3.24
N GLU A 39 27.96 10.54 4.29
CA GLU A 39 27.21 9.96 5.41
C GLU A 39 25.85 9.45 4.92
N SER A 40 25.13 10.26 4.13
CA SER A 40 23.89 9.86 3.49
C SER A 40 24.06 8.58 2.67
N GLU A 41 25.12 8.47 1.89
CA GLU A 41 25.40 7.27 1.10
C GLU A 41 25.67 6.04 1.98
N ARG A 42 26.38 6.20 3.10
CA ARG A 42 26.61 5.13 4.08
C ARG A 42 25.30 4.64 4.71
N ILE A 43 24.43 5.57 5.11
CA ILE A 43 23.11 5.26 5.66
C ILE A 43 22.30 4.45 4.65
N ILE A 44 22.24 4.86 3.37
CA ILE A 44 21.52 4.15 2.32
C ILE A 44 22.08 2.73 2.14
N LYS A 45 23.40 2.58 2.03
CA LYS A 45 24.06 1.28 1.83
C LYS A 45 23.89 0.34 3.01
N SER A 46 23.81 0.85 4.24
CA SER A 46 23.59 0.04 5.44
C SER A 46 22.20 -0.61 5.47
N GLN A 47 21.22 -0.03 4.79
CA GLN A 47 19.81 -0.45 4.80
C GLN A 47 19.21 -0.59 6.21
N ALA A 48 19.79 0.11 7.21
CA ALA A 48 19.42 0.01 8.61
C ALA A 48 18.06 0.62 8.95
N TYR A 49 17.61 1.58 8.14
CA TYR A 49 16.36 2.30 8.36
C TYR A 49 15.29 1.89 7.34
N ASP A 50 14.02 1.95 7.72
CA ASP A 50 12.89 1.85 6.80
C ASP A 50 12.56 3.26 6.28
N ILE A 51 13.06 3.57 5.08
CA ILE A 51 12.88 4.89 4.46
C ILE A 51 11.77 4.79 3.42
N ASP A 52 10.75 5.63 3.59
CA ASP A 52 9.54 5.64 2.77
C ASP A 52 9.61 6.70 1.65
N LEU A 53 10.43 7.74 1.81
CA LEU A 53 10.58 8.81 0.84
C LEU A 53 11.98 9.41 0.91
N PHE A 54 12.61 9.64 -0.24
CA PHE A 54 13.87 10.36 -0.35
C PHE A 54 13.67 11.75 -0.96
N PHE A 55 14.31 12.76 -0.37
CA PHE A 55 14.59 14.05 -0.99
C PHE A 55 16.05 14.10 -1.42
N VAL A 56 16.30 14.34 -2.69
CA VAL A 56 17.67 14.33 -3.23
C VAL A 56 17.94 15.63 -4.02
N GLN A 57 18.87 16.42 -3.57
CA GLN A 57 19.33 17.58 -4.34
C GLN A 57 20.15 17.11 -5.55
N VAL A 58 19.76 17.55 -6.75
CA VAL A 58 20.42 17.09 -8.00
C VAL A 58 21.84 17.64 -8.11
N LYS A 59 22.00 18.95 -7.93
CA LYS A 59 23.32 19.60 -7.99
C LYS A 59 23.90 19.73 -6.59
N MET A 60 24.89 18.92 -6.27
CA MET A 60 25.70 18.97 -5.05
C MET A 60 27.20 19.05 -5.41
N LYS A 61 28.00 19.63 -4.52
CA LYS A 61 29.43 19.91 -4.78
C LYS A 61 30.30 18.66 -4.82
N LYS A 62 30.03 17.69 -3.92
CA LYS A 62 30.90 16.52 -3.70
C LYS A 62 30.43 15.28 -4.48
N LEU A 63 29.15 15.02 -4.49
CA LEU A 63 28.54 13.84 -5.13
C LEU A 63 27.21 14.25 -5.72
N GLY A 64 27.03 14.06 -7.03
CA GLY A 64 25.78 14.44 -7.70
C GLY A 64 24.59 13.61 -7.26
N GLY A 65 23.41 14.23 -7.24
CA GLY A 65 22.16 13.56 -6.86
C GLY A 65 21.82 12.35 -7.71
N ASN A 66 22.27 12.32 -8.98
CA ASN A 66 22.10 11.16 -9.85
C ASN A 66 22.83 9.93 -9.30
N LYS A 67 24.06 10.12 -8.77
CA LYS A 67 24.81 9.02 -8.16
C LYS A 67 24.15 8.50 -6.88
N ILE A 68 23.59 9.40 -6.10
CA ILE A 68 22.79 9.01 -4.93
C ILE A 68 21.54 8.21 -5.35
N ALA A 69 20.82 8.66 -6.39
CA ALA A 69 19.67 7.95 -6.91
C ALA A 69 20.03 6.54 -7.41
N GLU A 70 21.16 6.38 -8.12
CA GLU A 70 21.69 5.07 -8.51
C GLU A 70 21.97 4.19 -7.28
N THR A 71 22.60 4.76 -6.24
CA THR A 71 22.86 4.04 -4.98
C THR A 71 21.56 3.58 -4.34
N ILE A 72 20.54 4.45 -4.25
CA ILE A 72 19.21 4.09 -3.73
C ILE A 72 18.61 2.94 -4.54
N ARG A 73 18.62 3.02 -5.87
CA ARG A 73 18.03 2.00 -6.77
C ARG A 73 18.79 0.67 -6.77
N SER A 74 20.09 0.69 -6.49
CA SER A 74 20.90 -0.53 -6.34
C SER A 74 20.60 -1.30 -5.05
N CYS A 75 20.13 -0.61 -4.00
CA CYS A 75 19.74 -1.24 -2.75
C CYS A 75 18.38 -1.95 -2.91
N LYS A 76 18.34 -3.26 -2.65
CA LYS A 76 17.12 -4.06 -2.78
C LYS A 76 15.95 -3.50 -1.98
N LYS A 77 16.22 -3.02 -0.77
CA LYS A 77 15.25 -2.42 0.16
C LYS A 77 14.58 -1.16 -0.40
N TYR A 78 15.35 -0.32 -1.12
CA TYR A 78 14.89 0.99 -1.58
C TYR A 78 14.63 1.09 -3.09
N ARG A 79 14.68 -0.04 -3.79
CA ARG A 79 14.55 -0.07 -5.26
C ARG A 79 13.30 0.66 -5.77
N ASN A 80 12.19 0.55 -5.06
CA ASN A 80 10.91 1.16 -5.44
C ASN A 80 10.53 2.36 -4.57
N THR A 81 11.34 2.72 -3.57
CA THR A 81 11.06 3.87 -2.69
C THR A 81 11.02 5.17 -3.50
N PRO A 82 10.01 6.01 -3.35
CA PRO A 82 9.90 7.28 -4.07
C PRO A 82 11.11 8.21 -3.82
N ILE A 83 11.52 8.92 -4.88
CA ILE A 83 12.55 9.97 -4.79
C ILE A 83 11.95 11.28 -5.31
N LEU A 84 12.03 12.33 -4.51
CA LEU A 84 11.75 13.71 -4.90
C LEU A 84 13.08 14.44 -5.12
N PHE A 85 13.30 14.88 -6.34
CA PHE A 85 14.51 15.62 -6.71
C PHE A 85 14.34 17.12 -6.52
N ILE A 86 15.35 17.76 -5.94
CA ILE A 86 15.42 19.21 -5.80
C ILE A 86 16.43 19.73 -6.82
N THR A 87 15.97 20.60 -7.72
CA THR A 87 16.77 21.08 -8.83
C THR A 87 16.49 22.55 -9.15
N PRO A 88 17.51 23.35 -9.50
CA PRO A 88 17.32 24.71 -10.02
C PRO A 88 16.79 24.73 -11.46
N ILE A 89 16.58 23.59 -12.08
CA ILE A 89 16.21 23.49 -13.49
C ILE A 89 14.71 23.71 -13.65
N ASN A 90 14.30 24.75 -14.36
CA ASN A 90 12.94 24.91 -14.85
C ASN A 90 12.61 23.78 -15.82
N HIS A 91 11.39 23.28 -15.78
CA HIS A 91 10.88 22.13 -16.55
C HIS A 91 11.06 22.24 -18.08
N ASN A 92 11.51 23.40 -18.59
CA ASN A 92 11.71 23.68 -20.01
C ASN A 92 13.17 23.60 -20.47
N THR A 93 14.10 23.12 -19.63
CA THR A 93 15.53 23.04 -20.01
C THR A 93 15.91 21.62 -20.40
N VAL A 94 16.86 21.51 -21.35
CA VAL A 94 17.40 20.25 -21.91
C VAL A 94 17.86 19.27 -20.83
N GLY A 95 18.43 19.77 -19.72
CA GLY A 95 18.89 18.93 -18.61
C GLY A 95 17.77 18.21 -17.84
N PHE A 96 16.51 18.64 -17.96
CA PHE A 96 15.36 17.93 -17.39
C PHE A 96 15.02 16.67 -18.21
N SER A 97 15.10 16.77 -19.54
CA SER A 97 14.81 15.63 -20.42
C SER A 97 15.84 14.50 -20.23
N GLU A 98 17.10 14.83 -19.98
CA GLU A 98 18.13 13.83 -19.71
C GLU A 98 17.90 13.08 -18.39
N LEU A 99 17.57 13.80 -17.30
CA LEU A 99 17.26 13.19 -16.01
C LEU A 99 16.00 12.31 -16.07
N ALA A 100 14.96 12.80 -16.74
CA ALA A 100 13.70 12.06 -16.91
C ALA A 100 13.89 10.80 -17.78
N THR A 101 14.69 10.91 -18.84
CA THR A 101 14.95 9.80 -19.78
C THR A 101 15.85 8.74 -19.16
N TYR A 102 16.91 9.16 -18.43
CA TYR A 102 17.90 8.23 -17.88
C TYR A 102 17.37 7.40 -16.71
N HIS A 103 16.44 7.94 -15.90
CA HIS A 103 15.93 7.29 -14.69
C HIS A 103 14.43 7.02 -14.69
N GLY A 104 13.70 7.32 -15.76
CA GLY A 104 12.26 7.12 -15.84
C GLY A 104 11.44 7.99 -14.88
N TYR A 105 12.01 9.07 -14.34
CA TYR A 105 11.33 9.96 -13.40
C TYR A 105 10.38 10.92 -14.11
N LYS A 106 9.18 11.06 -13.58
CA LYS A 106 8.14 11.95 -14.12
C LYS A 106 8.27 13.36 -13.55
N LYS A 107 7.67 14.37 -14.20
CA LYS A 107 7.63 15.77 -13.75
C LYS A 107 7.21 15.94 -12.27
N GLN A 108 6.32 15.11 -11.78
CA GLN A 108 5.86 15.11 -10.39
C GLN A 108 6.96 14.77 -9.36
N ASN A 109 8.07 14.14 -9.79
CA ASN A 109 9.17 13.77 -8.92
C ASN A 109 10.17 14.93 -8.68
N TYR A 110 9.91 16.14 -9.20
CA TYR A 110 10.85 17.26 -9.10
C TYR A 110 10.24 18.44 -8.35
N ILE A 111 11.09 19.10 -7.55
CA ILE A 111 10.83 20.39 -6.88
C ILE A 111 11.83 21.39 -7.40
N SER A 112 11.36 22.49 -7.98
CA SER A 112 12.20 23.56 -8.51
C SER A 112 12.70 24.48 -7.39
N THR A 113 13.92 25.00 -7.52
CA THR A 113 14.37 26.10 -6.65
C THR A 113 14.01 27.45 -7.26
N PRO A 114 13.70 28.50 -6.46
CA PRO A 114 13.69 28.50 -5.00
C PRO A 114 12.56 27.64 -4.41
N ILE A 115 12.90 26.84 -3.40
CA ILE A 115 11.97 25.90 -2.78
C ILE A 115 10.98 26.68 -1.91
N GLN A 116 9.68 26.42 -2.11
CA GLN A 116 8.62 26.93 -1.26
C GLN A 116 8.08 25.83 -0.33
N ARG A 117 7.68 26.22 0.88
CA ARG A 117 7.11 25.27 1.85
C ARG A 117 5.88 24.54 1.29
N ILE A 118 5.02 25.27 0.58
CA ILE A 118 3.81 24.71 -0.02
C ILE A 118 4.11 23.63 -1.07
N ASP A 119 5.20 23.78 -1.83
CA ASP A 119 5.59 22.77 -2.82
C ASP A 119 6.04 21.46 -2.15
N ILE A 120 6.79 21.58 -1.05
CA ILE A 120 7.22 20.43 -0.25
C ILE A 120 5.99 19.74 0.34
N GLN A 121 5.14 20.49 1.04
CA GLN A 121 3.97 19.94 1.73
C GLN A 121 2.98 19.30 0.76
N GLY A 122 2.70 19.93 -0.38
CA GLY A 122 1.83 19.37 -1.41
C GLY A 122 2.37 18.07 -2.00
N LYS A 123 3.67 18.01 -2.29
CA LYS A 123 4.28 16.77 -2.81
C LYS A 123 4.39 15.68 -1.76
N VAL A 124 4.77 16.01 -0.54
CA VAL A 124 4.82 15.04 0.57
C VAL A 124 3.43 14.50 0.85
N GLY A 125 2.39 15.35 0.88
CA GLY A 125 0.99 14.92 1.06
C GLY A 125 0.59 13.85 0.05
N LEU A 126 0.84 14.08 -1.25
CA LEU A 126 0.54 13.12 -2.31
C LEU A 126 1.24 11.75 -2.11
N TYR A 127 2.47 11.76 -1.58
CA TYR A 127 3.18 10.51 -1.30
C TYR A 127 2.73 9.87 0.02
N LEU A 128 2.40 10.67 1.02
CA LEU A 128 1.88 10.18 2.30
C LEU A 128 0.54 9.47 2.10
N ASP A 129 -0.39 10.06 1.37
CA ASP A 129 -1.68 9.45 1.06
C ASP A 129 -1.47 8.07 0.41
N LYS A 130 -0.57 8.00 -0.57
CA LYS A 130 -0.23 6.75 -1.23
C LYS A 130 0.44 5.73 -0.30
N ILE A 131 1.39 6.17 0.54
CA ILE A 131 2.07 5.29 1.51
C ILE A 131 1.07 4.81 2.57
N ILE A 132 0.18 5.68 3.04
CA ILE A 132 -0.88 5.32 4.00
C ILE A 132 -1.86 4.34 3.36
N GLU A 133 -2.24 4.54 2.10
CA GLU A 133 -3.08 3.58 1.36
C GLU A 133 -2.37 2.24 1.18
N GLU A 134 -1.10 2.23 0.79
CA GLU A 134 -0.30 1.00 0.64
C GLU A 134 -0.05 0.31 1.98
N ALA A 135 0.23 1.06 3.05
CA ALA A 135 0.38 0.54 4.40
C ALA A 135 -0.96 0.01 4.94
N SER A 136 -2.06 0.69 4.67
CA SER A 136 -3.41 0.24 4.99
C SER A 136 -3.75 -1.04 4.23
N ALA A 137 -3.40 -1.11 2.95
CA ALA A 137 -3.56 -2.32 2.15
C ALA A 137 -2.68 -3.46 2.67
N LYS A 138 -1.41 -3.20 3.04
CA LYS A 138 -0.53 -4.21 3.68
C LYS A 138 -1.05 -4.66 5.05
N SER A 139 -1.44 -3.74 5.92
CA SER A 139 -2.00 -4.09 7.24
C SER A 139 -3.32 -4.84 7.11
N LYS A 140 -4.12 -4.56 6.08
CA LYS A 140 -5.30 -5.34 5.75
C LYS A 140 -4.95 -6.77 5.30
N HIS A 141 -3.84 -6.99 4.60
CA HIS A 141 -3.37 -8.32 4.19
C HIS A 141 -2.80 -9.15 5.35
N GLU A 142 -2.32 -8.52 6.41
CA GLU A 142 -1.78 -9.17 7.60
C GLU A 142 -2.81 -9.30 8.74
N ARG A 143 -4.06 -8.89 8.52
CA ARG A 143 -5.10 -9.03 9.52
C ARG A 143 -5.33 -10.50 9.87
N VAL A 144 -5.31 -10.77 11.18
CA VAL A 144 -5.60 -12.06 11.76
C VAL A 144 -6.89 -11.95 12.54
N ILE A 145 -7.79 -12.89 12.35
CA ILE A 145 -8.99 -13.04 13.18
C ILE A 145 -8.80 -14.19 14.15
N PHE A 146 -9.33 -14.02 15.33
CA PHE A 146 -9.41 -15.07 16.35
C PHE A 146 -10.76 -15.77 16.26
N ILE A 147 -10.76 -17.09 16.26
CA ILE A 147 -11.97 -17.92 16.25
C ILE A 147 -11.90 -19.05 17.27
N GLU A 148 -13.02 -19.32 17.92
CA GLU A 148 -13.26 -20.55 18.67
C GLU A 148 -13.96 -21.59 17.77
N HIS A 149 -13.41 -22.78 17.67
CA HIS A 149 -13.97 -23.87 16.89
C HIS A 149 -14.09 -25.18 17.69
N SER A 150 -14.58 -26.24 17.09
CA SER A 150 -14.85 -27.50 17.78
C SER A 150 -13.60 -28.12 18.44
N ASN A 151 -12.41 -27.88 17.87
CA ASN A 151 -11.16 -28.50 18.28
C ASN A 151 -10.23 -27.52 19.05
N GLY A 152 -10.74 -26.35 19.48
CA GLY A 152 -9.95 -25.36 20.22
C GLY A 152 -10.07 -23.95 19.64
N GLU A 153 -8.99 -23.21 19.71
CA GLU A 153 -8.89 -21.82 19.24
C GLU A 153 -7.86 -21.71 18.10
N SER A 154 -8.11 -20.83 17.16
CA SER A 154 -7.18 -20.59 16.03
C SER A 154 -7.12 -19.13 15.63
N PHE A 155 -5.95 -18.73 15.16
CA PHE A 155 -5.73 -17.47 14.50
C PHE A 155 -5.71 -17.68 12.98
N ILE A 156 -6.63 -17.02 12.27
CA ILE A 156 -6.77 -17.14 10.81
C ILE A 156 -6.35 -15.83 10.15
N GLU A 157 -5.35 -15.89 9.29
CA GLU A 157 -4.99 -14.76 8.43
C GLU A 157 -6.13 -14.50 7.43
N VAL A 158 -6.65 -13.29 7.40
CA VAL A 158 -7.79 -12.88 6.56
C VAL A 158 -7.54 -13.17 5.07
N LYS A 159 -6.31 -12.98 4.59
CA LYS A 159 -5.91 -13.30 3.21
C LYS A 159 -6.05 -14.78 2.83
N ASN A 160 -6.11 -15.66 3.81
CA ASN A 160 -6.26 -17.10 3.60
C ASN A 160 -7.73 -17.54 3.57
N ILE A 161 -8.67 -16.68 3.96
CA ILE A 161 -10.10 -17.00 3.91
C ILE A 161 -10.55 -17.01 2.45
N LEU A 162 -11.22 -18.11 2.04
CA LEU A 162 -11.80 -18.27 0.71
C LEU A 162 -13.28 -17.87 0.72
N PHE A 163 -14.03 -18.47 1.65
CA PHE A 163 -15.43 -18.19 1.85
C PHE A 163 -15.88 -18.66 3.23
N ALA A 164 -17.06 -18.26 3.64
CA ALA A 164 -17.73 -18.74 4.83
C ALA A 164 -19.15 -19.20 4.49
N GLU A 165 -19.58 -20.29 5.11
CA GLU A 165 -20.90 -20.91 4.88
C GLU A 165 -21.60 -21.18 6.19
N VAL A 166 -22.90 -20.92 6.23
CA VAL A 166 -23.79 -21.37 7.32
C VAL A 166 -24.65 -22.51 6.81
N TYR A 167 -24.45 -23.69 7.37
CA TYR A 167 -25.23 -24.88 7.13
C TYR A 167 -25.72 -25.46 8.46
N ASN A 168 -27.03 -25.76 8.56
CA ASN A 168 -27.67 -26.28 9.80
C ASN A 168 -27.30 -25.45 11.06
N LYS A 169 -27.31 -24.10 10.95
CA LYS A 169 -26.96 -23.15 12.02
C LYS A 169 -25.47 -23.17 12.44
N ASN A 170 -24.64 -23.94 11.76
CA ASN A 170 -23.21 -23.99 12.02
C ASN A 170 -22.49 -23.11 10.97
N LEU A 171 -21.64 -22.19 11.44
CA LEU A 171 -20.76 -21.41 10.59
C LEU A 171 -19.48 -22.21 10.33
N THR A 172 -19.10 -22.36 9.08
CA THR A 172 -17.81 -22.92 8.68
C THR A 172 -17.05 -21.89 7.86
N ILE A 173 -15.80 -21.63 8.23
CA ILE A 173 -14.87 -20.78 7.50
C ILE A 173 -13.93 -21.68 6.72
N TYR A 174 -13.90 -21.51 5.40
CA TYR A 174 -13.01 -22.23 4.50
C TYR A 174 -11.81 -21.37 4.15
N THR A 175 -10.61 -21.92 4.32
CA THR A 175 -9.35 -21.23 4.08
C THR A 175 -8.47 -22.04 3.14
N LYS A 176 -7.39 -21.42 2.67
CA LYS A 176 -6.34 -22.09 1.85
C LYS A 176 -5.66 -23.26 2.59
N ARG A 177 -5.77 -23.32 3.91
CA ARG A 177 -5.13 -24.34 4.76
C ARG A 177 -6.09 -25.38 5.33
N GLY A 178 -7.40 -25.20 5.16
CA GLY A 178 -8.44 -26.09 5.68
C GLY A 178 -9.71 -25.35 6.10
N SER A 179 -10.58 -26.02 6.80
CA SER A 179 -11.85 -25.45 7.25
C SER A 179 -12.00 -25.49 8.77
N TYR A 180 -12.73 -24.52 9.31
CA TYR A 180 -12.98 -24.37 10.74
C TYR A 180 -14.48 -24.23 11.00
N SER A 181 -15.06 -25.15 11.77
CA SER A 181 -16.45 -25.06 12.24
C SER A 181 -16.49 -24.17 13.50
N VAL A 182 -17.00 -22.96 13.35
CA VAL A 182 -16.91 -21.90 14.36
C VAL A 182 -18.13 -21.94 15.28
N LYS A 183 -17.88 -21.87 16.58
CA LYS A 183 -18.94 -21.86 17.58
C LYS A 183 -19.45 -20.43 17.80
N ARG A 184 -20.77 -20.31 18.06
CA ARG A 184 -21.42 -19.09 18.54
C ARG A 184 -21.14 -17.82 17.71
N MET A 185 -20.89 -17.97 16.42
CA MET A 185 -20.62 -16.85 15.51
C MET A 185 -21.61 -16.87 14.35
N SER A 186 -22.16 -15.72 14.00
CA SER A 186 -23.01 -15.55 12.82
C SER A 186 -22.18 -15.18 11.58
N LEU A 187 -22.78 -15.32 10.39
CA LEU A 187 -22.14 -14.91 9.14
C LEU A 187 -21.89 -13.39 9.10
N ASP A 188 -22.78 -12.58 9.71
CA ASP A 188 -22.57 -11.14 9.82
C ASP A 188 -21.42 -10.78 10.76
N ASN A 189 -21.28 -11.52 11.85
CA ASN A 189 -20.17 -11.28 12.79
C ASN A 189 -18.81 -11.53 12.13
N ILE A 190 -18.67 -12.61 11.34
CA ILE A 190 -17.40 -12.87 10.64
C ILE A 190 -17.13 -11.85 9.53
N ILE A 191 -18.16 -11.43 8.78
CA ILE A 191 -18.02 -10.37 7.77
C ILE A 191 -17.53 -9.09 8.41
N ASN A 192 -18.12 -8.66 9.53
CA ASN A 192 -17.73 -7.45 10.26
C ASN A 192 -16.29 -7.54 10.83
N GLN A 193 -15.87 -8.72 11.31
CA GLN A 193 -14.51 -8.92 11.82
C GLN A 193 -13.46 -8.90 10.70
N VAL A 194 -13.78 -9.48 9.54
CA VAL A 194 -12.85 -9.59 8.41
C VAL A 194 -12.73 -8.29 7.63
N ASP A 195 -13.74 -7.44 7.64
CA ASP A 195 -13.93 -6.28 6.78
C ASP A 195 -14.59 -6.65 5.44
N ASP A 196 -15.53 -5.82 5.01
CA ASP A 196 -16.33 -6.01 3.78
C ASP A 196 -15.53 -5.86 2.47
N LEU A 197 -14.27 -5.41 2.54
CA LEU A 197 -13.33 -5.37 1.40
C LEU A 197 -12.78 -6.77 1.05
N TYR A 198 -12.93 -7.74 1.94
CA TYR A 198 -12.45 -9.11 1.72
C TYR A 198 -13.61 -10.09 1.69
N LEU A 199 -14.41 -10.13 2.75
CA LEU A 199 -15.48 -11.09 2.89
C LEU A 199 -16.83 -10.40 2.72
N VAL A 200 -17.49 -10.65 1.61
CA VAL A 200 -18.76 -10.02 1.22
C VAL A 200 -19.86 -11.05 1.17
N ARG A 201 -21.01 -10.72 1.74
CA ARG A 201 -22.19 -11.58 1.67
C ARG A 201 -22.64 -11.74 0.21
N CYS A 202 -22.76 -12.96 -0.27
CA CYS A 202 -23.19 -13.30 -1.63
C CYS A 202 -24.51 -14.10 -1.66
N HIS A 203 -24.90 -14.68 -0.53
CA HIS A 203 -26.14 -15.45 -0.36
C HIS A 203 -26.60 -15.36 1.10
N LYS A 204 -27.86 -15.72 1.40
CA LYS A 204 -28.34 -15.76 2.78
C LYS A 204 -27.45 -16.60 3.72
N SER A 205 -26.77 -17.61 3.19
CA SER A 205 -25.92 -18.56 3.92
C SER A 205 -24.46 -18.54 3.49
N PHE A 206 -24.03 -17.63 2.58
CA PHE A 206 -22.66 -17.59 2.09
C PHE A 206 -22.09 -16.17 2.08
N ALA A 207 -20.81 -16.07 2.41
CA ALA A 207 -19.97 -14.91 2.17
C ALA A 207 -18.68 -15.35 1.48
N ILE A 208 -18.23 -14.62 0.47
CA ILE A 208 -17.04 -14.95 -0.34
C ILE A 208 -15.97 -13.88 -0.22
N ASN A 209 -14.72 -14.30 -0.30
CA ASN A 209 -13.62 -13.38 -0.45
C ASN A 209 -13.58 -12.89 -1.90
N VAL A 210 -13.89 -11.60 -2.10
CA VAL A 210 -13.95 -11.01 -3.45
C VAL A 210 -12.59 -11.00 -4.16
N ASN A 211 -11.48 -11.03 -3.42
CA ASN A 211 -10.13 -11.11 -4.00
C ASN A 211 -9.81 -12.51 -4.58
N GLU A 212 -10.58 -13.52 -4.23
CA GLU A 212 -10.43 -14.89 -4.73
C GLU A 212 -11.38 -15.20 -5.90
N VAL A 213 -12.31 -14.31 -6.23
CA VAL A 213 -13.27 -14.50 -7.34
C VAL A 213 -12.57 -14.25 -8.67
N VAL A 214 -12.69 -15.19 -9.60
CA VAL A 214 -12.17 -15.06 -10.97
C VAL A 214 -13.29 -14.84 -11.99
N GLU A 215 -14.50 -15.34 -11.72
CA GLU A 215 -15.61 -15.30 -12.66
C GLU A 215 -16.96 -15.30 -11.95
N LEU A 216 -17.96 -14.64 -12.57
CA LEU A 216 -19.36 -14.71 -12.19
C LEU A 216 -20.15 -15.33 -13.34
N ILE A 217 -20.64 -16.54 -13.16
CA ILE A 217 -21.38 -17.31 -14.19
C ILE A 217 -22.88 -17.20 -13.93
N PRO A 218 -23.71 -16.89 -14.93
CA PRO A 218 -25.15 -16.93 -14.79
C PRO A 218 -25.64 -18.33 -14.39
N ALA A 219 -26.55 -18.40 -13.41
CA ALA A 219 -27.18 -19.62 -12.95
C ALA A 219 -28.70 -19.55 -13.14
N GLN A 220 -29.42 -20.63 -12.82
CA GLN A 220 -30.87 -20.66 -12.98
C GLN A 220 -31.60 -19.65 -12.07
N ARG A 221 -32.82 -19.24 -12.48
CA ARG A 221 -33.72 -18.37 -11.70
C ARG A 221 -33.11 -17.01 -11.31
N ARG A 222 -32.37 -16.37 -12.24
CA ARG A 222 -31.72 -15.06 -12.03
C ARG A 222 -30.66 -15.04 -10.92
N ASN A 223 -30.13 -16.19 -10.53
CA ASN A 223 -28.99 -16.30 -9.63
C ASN A 223 -27.68 -16.37 -10.41
N TRP A 224 -26.57 -16.32 -9.69
CA TRP A 224 -25.22 -16.38 -10.23
C TRP A 224 -24.38 -17.36 -9.43
N THR A 225 -23.29 -17.80 -10.00
CA THR A 225 -22.28 -18.60 -9.32
C THR A 225 -20.96 -17.84 -9.40
N ALA A 226 -20.34 -17.58 -8.25
CA ALA A 226 -18.98 -17.06 -8.18
C ALA A 226 -17.99 -18.22 -8.22
N VAL A 227 -17.06 -18.19 -9.17
CA VAL A 227 -15.96 -19.15 -9.28
C VAL A 227 -14.73 -18.54 -8.62
N LEU A 228 -14.15 -19.23 -7.66
CA LEU A 228 -12.94 -18.81 -6.95
C LEU A 228 -11.68 -19.31 -7.67
N LYS A 229 -10.53 -18.69 -7.41
CA LYS A 229 -9.21 -19.12 -7.94
C LYS A 229 -8.90 -20.60 -7.66
N SER A 230 -9.44 -21.13 -6.58
CA SER A 230 -9.33 -22.55 -6.22
C SER A 230 -10.25 -23.49 -7.03
N GLY A 231 -11.07 -22.96 -7.93
CA GLY A 231 -12.11 -23.71 -8.67
C GLY A 231 -13.39 -23.94 -7.87
N ILE A 232 -13.46 -23.55 -6.60
CA ILE A 232 -14.68 -23.68 -5.78
C ILE A 232 -15.74 -22.73 -6.32
N GLN A 233 -16.98 -23.22 -6.34
CA GLN A 233 -18.15 -22.48 -6.80
C GLN A 233 -19.05 -22.12 -5.63
N CYS A 234 -19.37 -20.84 -5.48
CA CYS A 234 -20.24 -20.32 -4.42
C CYS A 234 -21.50 -19.67 -5.01
N PRO A 235 -22.68 -19.90 -4.42
CA PRO A 235 -23.93 -19.32 -4.91
C PRO A 235 -23.97 -17.80 -4.64
N VAL A 236 -24.40 -17.04 -5.64
CA VAL A 236 -24.69 -15.61 -5.53
C VAL A 236 -26.16 -15.39 -5.85
N SER A 237 -26.94 -14.95 -4.86
CA SER A 237 -28.35 -14.65 -5.11
C SER A 237 -28.52 -13.29 -5.78
N GLN A 238 -29.64 -13.12 -6.49
CA GLN A 238 -29.99 -11.88 -7.19
C GLN A 238 -29.88 -10.64 -6.29
N THR A 239 -30.26 -10.75 -5.02
CA THR A 239 -30.21 -9.67 -4.04
C THR A 239 -28.78 -9.13 -3.82
N PHE A 240 -27.78 -10.00 -3.85
CA PHE A 240 -26.39 -9.64 -3.56
C PHE A 240 -25.54 -9.43 -4.81
N TYR A 241 -26.07 -9.72 -6.00
CA TYR A 241 -25.30 -9.64 -7.25
C TYR A 241 -24.68 -8.26 -7.49
N ASN A 242 -25.46 -7.18 -7.34
CA ASN A 242 -24.96 -5.82 -7.58
C ASN A 242 -23.86 -5.44 -6.57
N THR A 243 -24.01 -5.84 -5.32
CA THR A 243 -22.99 -5.60 -4.28
C THR A 243 -21.69 -6.33 -4.62
N ILE A 244 -21.77 -7.61 -4.99
CA ILE A 244 -20.59 -8.39 -5.39
C ILE A 244 -19.94 -7.78 -6.64
N LYS A 245 -20.71 -7.43 -7.66
CA LYS A 245 -20.19 -6.81 -8.89
C LYS A 245 -19.47 -5.49 -8.62
N SER A 246 -20.04 -4.61 -7.81
CA SER A 246 -19.40 -3.34 -7.43
C SER A 246 -18.08 -3.56 -6.69
N LYS A 247 -18.05 -4.51 -5.74
CA LYS A 247 -16.84 -4.85 -4.98
C LYS A 247 -15.76 -5.48 -5.87
N LEU A 248 -16.12 -6.31 -6.83
CA LEU A 248 -15.18 -6.87 -7.80
C LEU A 248 -14.54 -5.78 -8.68
N ILE A 249 -15.34 -4.82 -9.15
CA ILE A 249 -14.81 -3.67 -9.92
C ILE A 249 -13.84 -2.87 -9.05
N GLU A 250 -14.19 -2.58 -7.80
CA GLU A 250 -13.31 -1.85 -6.86
C GLU A 250 -11.97 -2.56 -6.63
N VAL A 251 -11.98 -3.89 -6.54
CA VAL A 251 -10.75 -4.70 -6.35
C VAL A 251 -9.90 -4.78 -7.62
N MET A 252 -10.52 -4.83 -8.81
CA MET A 252 -9.81 -4.96 -10.09
C MET A 252 -9.25 -3.63 -10.61
N THR A 253 -9.71 -2.49 -10.09
CA THR A 253 -9.26 -1.15 -10.50
C THR A 253 -8.16 -0.58 -9.59
N LYS A 254 -7.77 -1.29 -8.54
CA LYS A 254 -6.63 -1.00 -7.65
C LYS A 254 -5.37 -1.77 -8.06
#